data_79929da2407b618f4a0e55f99df4dc1a
#
_entry.id   79929da2407b618f4a0e55f99df4dc1a
#
_cell.length_a   1.000
_cell.length_b   1.000
_cell.length_c   1.000
_cell.angle_alpha   90.00
_cell.angle_beta   90.00
_cell.angle_gamma   90.00
#
_symmetry.space_group_name_H-M   'P 1'
#
loop_
_entity.id
_entity.type
_entity.pdbx_description
1 polymer ?
#
loop_
_entity_poly.entity_id
_entity_poly.type
_entity_poly.pdbx_seq_one_letter_code
_entity_poly.pdbx_strand_id
1 'polypeptide(L)'
;NAANWVNVSEVFKSHSDAEFLKKAGVTSLDDPLFTKYSDRLKKLRQIREYSYRLDVLEPTLSYEEVTEIFIRINSKGVVLSQADFAMSKIASNTEYNGNELRKAIDYFCHLCLSPEFFKHIVDNDKEFVDSEFFQKMQWLKTENEDLYDPDYNDLIRVAFTTQFNRGRLSDLVSLLSGRNFETRTYEDSIAEQSFATLKTGVSNFINETNFKRFLMIIKSAGFISPKLIRSQNAINFAYIVYLKLKELGVNSVAIESYVRRWLVYSILTGRYSGSPESAFDFDIKQISQKPFDEYLKEKEEGELSDAFWNASLPQSLDTSVASSPYFHVFLASQVKANDRGF
;
A
#
# COMPACT_ATOMS: atom_id res chain seq x y z
N ASN A 1 -2.82 9.09 31.28
CA ASN A 1 -2.54 8.77 32.69
C ASN A 1 -2.26 7.27 32.78
N ALA A 2 -1.01 6.85 33.09
CA ALA A 2 -0.60 5.44 33.11
C ALA A 2 -1.40 4.59 34.13
N ALA A 3 -2.00 5.22 35.13
CA ALA A 3 -2.81 4.56 36.15
C ALA A 3 -4.08 3.88 35.58
N ASN A 4 -4.56 4.29 34.41
CA ASN A 4 -5.77 3.76 33.80
C ASN A 4 -5.51 2.67 32.74
N TRP A 5 -4.25 2.25 32.58
CA TRP A 5 -3.88 1.17 31.67
C TRP A 5 -3.72 -0.14 32.42
N VAL A 6 -4.32 -1.19 31.88
CA VAL A 6 -4.17 -2.55 32.40
C VAL A 6 -3.59 -3.45 31.32
N ASN A 7 -2.72 -4.36 31.74
CA ASN A 7 -2.20 -5.38 30.83
C ASN A 7 -3.29 -6.42 30.58
N VAL A 8 -3.66 -6.59 29.31
CA VAL A 8 -4.73 -7.51 28.89
C VAL A 8 -4.42 -8.94 29.29
N SER A 9 -3.17 -9.38 29.18
CA SER A 9 -2.76 -10.74 29.60
C SER A 9 -2.94 -10.97 31.10
N GLU A 10 -2.73 -9.95 31.94
CA GLU A 10 -2.98 -10.06 33.39
C GLU A 10 -4.47 -10.18 33.70
N VAL A 11 -5.34 -9.43 32.99
CA VAL A 11 -6.79 -9.55 33.14
C VAL A 11 -7.27 -10.95 32.85
N PHE A 12 -6.69 -11.62 31.86
CA PHE A 12 -7.04 -13.00 31.52
C PHE A 12 -6.47 -14.05 32.49
N LYS A 13 -5.39 -13.73 33.23
CA LYS A 13 -4.81 -14.61 34.24
C LYS A 13 -5.47 -14.44 35.61
N SER A 14 -5.99 -13.27 35.90
CA SER A 14 -6.62 -12.95 37.18
C SER A 14 -8.08 -13.37 37.23
N HIS A 15 -8.50 -13.93 38.36
CA HIS A 15 -9.89 -14.25 38.64
C HIS A 15 -10.64 -13.12 39.40
N SER A 16 -9.92 -12.04 39.80
CA SER A 16 -10.47 -10.93 40.56
C SER A 16 -10.22 -9.61 39.84
N ASP A 17 -11.22 -8.73 39.88
CA ASP A 17 -11.12 -7.35 39.35
C ASP A 17 -10.55 -6.39 40.39
N ALA A 18 -10.45 -6.79 41.67
CA ALA A 18 -10.13 -5.90 42.79
C ALA A 18 -8.80 -5.16 42.61
N GLU A 19 -7.76 -5.82 42.11
CA GLU A 19 -6.44 -5.19 41.89
C GLU A 19 -6.49 -4.12 40.79
N PHE A 20 -7.19 -4.41 39.68
CA PHE A 20 -7.32 -3.49 38.55
C PHE A 20 -8.16 -2.27 38.95
N LEU A 21 -9.26 -2.48 39.69
CA LEU A 21 -10.10 -1.41 40.21
C LEU A 21 -9.35 -0.52 41.20
N LYS A 22 -8.62 -1.14 42.14
CA LYS A 22 -7.77 -0.40 43.12
C LYS A 22 -6.68 0.41 42.41
N LYS A 23 -6.03 -0.15 41.38
CA LYS A 23 -5.02 0.55 40.59
C LYS A 23 -5.62 1.75 39.83
N ALA A 24 -6.89 1.67 39.44
CA ALA A 24 -7.63 2.75 38.80
C ALA A 24 -8.22 3.76 39.80
N GLY A 25 -7.97 3.60 41.10
CA GLY A 25 -8.45 4.49 42.16
C GLY A 25 -9.85 4.18 42.67
N VAL A 26 -10.45 3.07 42.25
CA VAL A 26 -11.78 2.63 42.67
C VAL A 26 -11.64 1.69 43.87
N THR A 27 -11.99 2.17 45.06
CA THR A 27 -11.79 1.44 46.32
C THR A 27 -13.08 1.07 47.05
N SER A 28 -14.23 1.53 46.54
CA SER A 28 -15.58 1.25 47.08
C SER A 28 -16.51 0.75 45.98
N LEU A 29 -17.44 -0.11 46.35
CA LEU A 29 -18.55 -0.56 45.49
C LEU A 29 -19.49 0.58 45.12
N ASP A 30 -19.57 1.63 45.97
CA ASP A 30 -20.42 2.79 45.76
C ASP A 30 -19.79 3.84 44.83
N ASP A 31 -18.54 3.61 44.38
CA ASP A 31 -17.84 4.49 43.44
C ASP A 31 -18.59 4.49 42.07
N PRO A 32 -18.96 5.68 41.54
CA PRO A 32 -19.62 5.77 40.22
C PRO A 32 -18.86 5.08 39.07
N LEU A 33 -17.55 4.92 39.20
CA LEU A 33 -16.69 4.26 38.19
C LEU A 33 -16.60 2.72 38.36
N PHE A 34 -17.04 2.20 39.53
CA PHE A 34 -16.96 0.78 39.82
C PHE A 34 -17.66 -0.06 38.75
N THR A 35 -18.93 0.17 38.52
CA THR A 35 -19.73 -0.54 37.53
C THR A 35 -19.13 -0.43 36.13
N LYS A 36 -18.74 0.79 35.74
CA LYS A 36 -18.17 1.06 34.44
C LYS A 36 -16.88 0.28 34.16
N TYR A 37 -15.98 0.20 35.14
CA TYR A 37 -14.71 -0.49 34.94
C TYR A 37 -14.88 -2.02 35.09
N SER A 38 -15.69 -2.45 36.00
CA SER A 38 -16.03 -3.87 36.17
C SER A 38 -16.69 -4.45 34.91
N ASP A 39 -17.65 -3.73 34.31
CA ASP A 39 -18.27 -4.14 33.04
C ASP A 39 -17.27 -4.22 31.88
N ARG A 40 -16.31 -3.31 31.82
CA ARG A 40 -15.24 -3.36 30.80
C ARG A 40 -14.34 -4.58 30.97
N LEU A 41 -13.93 -4.89 32.20
CA LEU A 41 -13.13 -6.06 32.50
C LEU A 41 -13.90 -7.36 32.20
N LYS A 42 -15.20 -7.39 32.53
CA LYS A 42 -16.10 -8.51 32.20
C LYS A 42 -16.21 -8.70 30.69
N LYS A 43 -16.47 -7.63 29.92
CA LYS A 43 -16.53 -7.69 28.45
C LYS A 43 -15.22 -8.20 27.86
N LEU A 44 -14.07 -7.78 28.41
CA LEU A 44 -12.78 -8.26 27.95
C LEU A 44 -12.62 -9.78 28.20
N ARG A 45 -13.04 -10.31 29.36
CA ARG A 45 -12.99 -11.75 29.66
C ARG A 45 -13.97 -12.54 28.80
N GLN A 46 -15.12 -11.98 28.46
CA GLN A 46 -16.13 -12.62 27.61
C GLN A 46 -15.60 -12.94 26.21
N ILE A 47 -14.50 -12.32 25.77
CA ILE A 47 -13.86 -12.67 24.50
C ILE A 47 -13.48 -14.16 24.47
N ARG A 48 -13.19 -14.80 25.61
CA ARG A 48 -12.90 -16.23 25.71
C ARG A 48 -14.12 -17.14 25.52
N GLU A 49 -15.30 -16.57 25.64
CA GLU A 49 -16.58 -17.31 25.53
C GLU A 49 -17.10 -17.30 24.11
N TYR A 50 -16.44 -16.55 23.18
CA TYR A 50 -16.82 -16.58 21.77
C TYR A 50 -16.59 -17.97 21.18
N SER A 51 -17.65 -18.53 20.63
CA SER A 51 -17.58 -19.79 19.91
C SER A 51 -16.99 -19.55 18.52
N TYR A 52 -15.96 -20.31 18.19
CA TYR A 52 -15.42 -20.38 16.83
C TYR A 52 -15.95 -21.65 16.16
N ARG A 53 -16.45 -21.49 14.94
CA ARG A 53 -16.71 -22.63 14.08
C ARG A 53 -15.44 -22.91 13.27
N LEU A 54 -14.90 -24.12 13.43
CA LEU A 54 -13.77 -24.59 12.64
C LEU A 54 -14.31 -25.54 11.56
N ASP A 55 -14.26 -25.11 10.32
CA ASP A 55 -14.56 -25.98 9.17
C ASP A 55 -13.20 -26.40 8.55
N VAL A 56 -12.85 -27.66 8.64
CA VAL A 56 -11.63 -28.23 8.08
C VAL A 56 -11.93 -28.68 6.66
N LEU A 57 -11.17 -28.13 5.70
CA LEU A 57 -11.30 -28.52 4.30
C LEU A 57 -10.58 -29.85 4.03
N GLU A 58 -11.09 -30.60 3.08
CA GLU A 58 -10.49 -31.87 2.64
C GLU A 58 -9.08 -31.61 2.06
N PRO A 59 -8.07 -32.43 2.46
CA PRO A 59 -6.70 -32.26 1.94
C PRO A 59 -6.56 -32.49 0.44
N THR A 60 -7.56 -33.08 -0.20
CA THR A 60 -7.61 -33.42 -1.62
C THR A 60 -8.12 -32.29 -2.49
N LEU A 61 -8.64 -31.19 -1.89
CA LEU A 61 -9.11 -30.03 -2.66
C LEU A 61 -7.96 -29.33 -3.36
N SER A 62 -8.20 -28.96 -4.61
CA SER A 62 -7.28 -28.12 -5.36
C SER A 62 -7.17 -26.73 -4.75
N TYR A 63 -6.10 -26.02 -5.06
CA TYR A 63 -5.90 -24.63 -4.61
C TYR A 63 -7.05 -23.72 -5.07
N GLU A 64 -7.54 -23.92 -6.29
CA GLU A 64 -8.66 -23.19 -6.87
C GLU A 64 -9.95 -23.37 -6.07
N GLU A 65 -10.27 -24.62 -5.69
CA GLU A 65 -11.46 -24.93 -4.89
C GLU A 65 -11.36 -24.32 -3.49
N VAL A 66 -10.21 -24.42 -2.84
CA VAL A 66 -9.94 -23.78 -1.54
C VAL A 66 -10.11 -22.26 -1.65
N THR A 67 -9.56 -21.65 -2.69
CA THR A 67 -9.67 -20.21 -2.94
C THR A 67 -11.13 -19.80 -3.16
N GLU A 68 -11.90 -20.56 -3.94
CA GLU A 68 -13.32 -20.28 -4.18
C GLU A 68 -14.14 -20.37 -2.89
N ILE A 69 -13.92 -21.40 -2.07
CA ILE A 69 -14.55 -21.55 -0.76
C ILE A 69 -14.24 -20.34 0.12
N PHE A 70 -12.97 -19.92 0.15
CA PHE A 70 -12.50 -18.79 0.93
C PHE A 70 -13.17 -17.48 0.49
N ILE A 71 -13.27 -17.25 -0.83
CA ILE A 71 -13.98 -16.11 -1.40
C ILE A 71 -15.46 -16.11 -0.97
N ARG A 72 -16.15 -17.25 -1.09
CA ARG A 72 -17.58 -17.38 -0.74
C ARG A 72 -17.83 -17.11 0.75
N ILE A 73 -16.98 -17.62 1.63
CA ILE A 73 -17.09 -17.39 3.08
C ILE A 73 -16.90 -15.92 3.40
N ASN A 74 -15.88 -15.28 2.81
CA ASN A 74 -15.56 -13.87 3.08
C ASN A 74 -16.50 -12.90 2.36
N SER A 75 -17.21 -13.31 1.31
CA SER A 75 -18.17 -12.45 0.61
C SER A 75 -19.34 -11.94 1.49
N LYS A 76 -19.56 -12.56 2.63
CA LYS A 76 -20.56 -12.15 3.64
C LYS A 76 -19.97 -11.32 4.79
N GLY A 77 -18.64 -11.10 4.78
CA GLY A 77 -17.89 -10.32 5.78
C GLY A 77 -17.08 -9.22 5.13
N VAL A 78 -15.81 -9.09 5.52
CA VAL A 78 -14.85 -8.17 4.85
C VAL A 78 -14.49 -8.76 3.50
N VAL A 79 -14.82 -8.04 2.44
CA VAL A 79 -14.47 -8.46 1.07
C VAL A 79 -12.96 -8.38 0.91
N LEU A 80 -12.32 -9.51 0.61
CA LEU A 80 -10.89 -9.55 0.31
C LEU A 80 -10.60 -8.82 -1.00
N SER A 81 -9.54 -8.03 -0.99
CA SER A 81 -9.04 -7.36 -2.19
C SER A 81 -8.29 -8.34 -3.10
N GLN A 82 -8.11 -7.96 -4.37
CA GLN A 82 -7.27 -8.74 -5.29
C GLN A 82 -5.80 -8.80 -4.82
N ALA A 83 -5.36 -7.81 -4.06
CA ALA A 83 -4.02 -7.83 -3.45
C ALA A 83 -3.91 -8.89 -2.34
N ASP A 84 -4.98 -9.09 -1.53
CA ASP A 84 -5.02 -10.17 -0.52
C ASP A 84 -4.90 -11.55 -1.19
N PHE A 85 -5.60 -11.74 -2.32
CA PHE A 85 -5.48 -12.97 -3.10
C PHE A 85 -4.07 -13.15 -3.69
N ALA A 86 -3.47 -12.08 -4.22
CA ALA A 86 -2.10 -12.12 -4.71
C ALA A 86 -1.13 -12.49 -3.58
N MET A 87 -1.23 -11.85 -2.41
CA MET A 87 -0.40 -12.16 -1.24
C MET A 87 -0.58 -13.59 -0.75
N SER A 88 -1.81 -14.09 -0.74
CA SER A 88 -2.10 -15.49 -0.39
C SER A 88 -1.48 -16.45 -1.38
N LYS A 89 -1.61 -16.17 -2.69
CA LYS A 89 -1.00 -17.00 -3.75
C LYS A 89 0.53 -16.98 -3.68
N ILE A 90 1.11 -15.82 -3.43
CA ILE A 90 2.57 -15.69 -3.23
C ILE A 90 2.99 -16.53 -2.02
N ALA A 91 2.31 -16.37 -0.87
CA ALA A 91 2.66 -17.08 0.37
C ALA A 91 2.58 -18.61 0.27
N SER A 92 1.59 -19.12 -0.47
CA SER A 92 1.38 -20.57 -0.62
C SER A 92 2.35 -21.23 -1.59
N ASN A 93 3.09 -20.45 -2.38
CA ASN A 93 4.02 -21.01 -3.34
C ASN A 93 5.37 -21.30 -2.69
N THR A 94 5.75 -22.59 -2.65
CA THR A 94 7.03 -23.07 -2.12
C THR A 94 8.08 -23.26 -3.19
N GLU A 95 7.67 -23.44 -4.45
CA GLU A 95 8.54 -23.79 -5.56
C GLU A 95 9.40 -22.61 -6.02
N TYR A 96 8.80 -21.39 -6.05
CA TYR A 96 9.48 -20.18 -6.54
C TYR A 96 9.85 -19.21 -5.40
N ASN A 97 10.06 -19.72 -4.17
CA ASN A 97 10.38 -18.93 -2.98
C ASN A 97 9.35 -17.83 -2.66
N GLY A 98 8.07 -18.15 -2.83
CA GLY A 98 6.99 -17.20 -2.59
C GLY A 98 6.94 -16.68 -1.15
N ASN A 99 7.27 -17.52 -0.16
CA ASN A 99 7.33 -17.10 1.23
C ASN A 99 8.37 -16.00 1.48
N GLU A 100 9.56 -16.10 0.88
CA GLU A 100 10.60 -15.06 0.95
C GLU A 100 10.12 -13.76 0.30
N LEU A 101 9.50 -13.87 -0.88
CA LEU A 101 8.92 -12.71 -1.59
C LEU A 101 7.83 -12.03 -0.78
N ARG A 102 6.95 -12.80 -0.14
CA ARG A 102 5.94 -12.26 0.75
C ARG A 102 6.55 -11.54 1.94
N LYS A 103 7.52 -12.15 2.62
CA LYS A 103 8.25 -11.50 3.73
C LYS A 103 8.90 -10.20 3.27
N ALA A 104 9.48 -10.18 2.06
CA ALA A 104 10.08 -8.97 1.50
C ALA A 104 9.06 -7.83 1.37
N ILE A 105 7.86 -8.11 0.89
CA ILE A 105 6.78 -7.15 0.76
C ILE A 105 6.31 -6.66 2.14
N ASP A 106 5.97 -7.59 3.04
CA ASP A 106 5.46 -7.29 4.38
C ASP A 106 6.47 -6.50 5.21
N TYR A 107 7.73 -6.93 5.24
CA TYR A 107 8.77 -6.28 6.04
C TYR A 107 9.16 -4.93 5.49
N PHE A 108 9.20 -4.74 4.16
CA PHE A 108 9.45 -3.43 3.57
C PHE A 108 8.39 -2.42 4.01
N CYS A 109 7.12 -2.74 3.82
CA CYS A 109 6.01 -1.87 4.20
C CYS A 109 6.00 -1.58 5.71
N HIS A 110 6.29 -2.60 6.53
CA HIS A 110 6.36 -2.42 7.97
C HIS A 110 7.54 -1.51 8.39
N LEU A 111 8.70 -1.67 7.78
CA LEU A 111 9.90 -0.88 8.08
C LEU A 111 9.78 0.58 7.62
N CYS A 112 9.03 0.88 6.55
CA CYS A 112 8.72 2.26 6.18
C CYS A 112 7.98 3.00 7.30
N LEU A 113 7.04 2.31 7.98
CA LEU A 113 6.26 2.88 9.08
C LEU A 113 6.99 2.83 10.43
N SER A 114 7.79 1.80 10.68
CA SER A 114 8.37 1.46 11.98
C SER A 114 9.81 0.93 11.83
N PRO A 115 10.79 1.80 11.56
CA PRO A 115 12.19 1.39 11.36
C PRO A 115 12.78 0.63 12.54
N GLU A 116 12.28 0.86 13.77
CA GLU A 116 12.69 0.16 14.99
C GLU A 116 12.42 -1.34 14.93
N PHE A 117 11.49 -1.78 14.09
CA PHE A 117 11.19 -3.20 13.86
C PHE A 117 12.35 -3.95 13.18
N PHE A 118 13.29 -3.24 12.56
CA PHE A 118 14.48 -3.83 11.91
C PHE A 118 15.22 -4.79 12.81
N LYS A 119 15.43 -4.40 14.07
CA LYS A 119 16.11 -5.26 15.07
C LYS A 119 15.32 -6.56 15.32
N HIS A 120 13.99 -6.46 15.38
CA HIS A 120 13.14 -7.64 15.58
C HIS A 120 13.31 -8.66 14.44
N ILE A 121 13.38 -8.21 13.19
CA ILE A 121 13.64 -9.10 12.04
C ILE A 121 14.99 -9.78 12.19
N VAL A 122 16.06 -9.01 12.51
CA VAL A 122 17.42 -9.55 12.67
C VAL A 122 17.49 -10.61 13.77
N ASP A 123 16.76 -10.41 14.87
CA ASP A 123 16.80 -11.32 16.01
C ASP A 123 15.97 -12.60 15.79
N ASN A 124 14.87 -12.53 15.03
CA ASN A 124 13.87 -13.59 14.97
C ASN A 124 13.71 -14.30 13.62
N ASP A 125 14.18 -13.72 12.51
CA ASP A 125 14.03 -14.32 11.16
C ASP A 125 15.38 -14.42 10.44
N LYS A 126 16.22 -15.33 10.92
CA LYS A 126 17.58 -15.54 10.37
C LYS A 126 17.60 -15.92 8.90
N GLU A 127 16.63 -16.73 8.48
CA GLU A 127 16.49 -17.16 7.08
C GLU A 127 16.29 -15.95 6.16
N PHE A 128 15.40 -15.02 6.53
CA PHE A 128 15.16 -13.83 5.74
C PHE A 128 16.35 -12.85 5.78
N VAL A 129 17.06 -12.76 6.89
CA VAL A 129 18.25 -11.89 7.03
C VAL A 129 19.35 -12.26 6.03
N ASP A 130 19.46 -13.54 5.66
CA ASP A 130 20.43 -14.04 4.68
C ASP A 130 19.97 -13.82 3.22
N SER A 131 18.72 -13.34 3.01
CA SER A 131 18.16 -13.14 1.68
C SER A 131 18.70 -11.91 0.97
N GLU A 132 18.64 -11.92 -0.36
CA GLU A 132 18.96 -10.76 -1.21
C GLU A 132 18.04 -9.57 -0.93
N PHE A 133 16.77 -9.81 -0.60
CA PHE A 133 15.82 -8.76 -0.27
C PHE A 133 16.22 -8.01 0.99
N PHE A 134 16.61 -8.72 2.04
CA PHE A 134 17.02 -8.07 3.28
C PHE A 134 18.24 -7.17 3.07
N GLN A 135 19.20 -7.59 2.25
CA GLN A 135 20.35 -6.75 1.89
C GLN A 135 19.94 -5.45 1.18
N LYS A 136 18.90 -5.51 0.34
CA LYS A 136 18.34 -4.31 -0.34
C LYS A 136 17.56 -3.40 0.60
N MET A 137 17.17 -3.86 1.79
CA MET A 137 16.38 -3.11 2.77
C MET A 137 17.19 -2.53 3.93
N GLN A 138 18.53 -2.73 3.96
CA GLN A 138 19.40 -2.25 5.04
C GLN A 138 19.27 -0.75 5.33
N TRP A 139 18.95 0.05 4.33
CA TRP A 139 18.79 1.48 4.43
C TRP A 139 17.58 1.91 5.25
N LEU A 140 16.55 1.04 5.38
CA LEU A 140 15.36 1.30 6.19
C LEU A 140 15.63 1.33 7.71
N LYS A 141 16.76 0.79 8.15
CA LYS A 141 17.14 0.82 9.57
C LYS A 141 17.17 2.22 10.18
N THR A 142 17.48 3.22 9.37
CA THR A 142 17.61 4.63 9.77
C THR A 142 16.69 5.56 9.00
N GLU A 143 15.72 5.01 8.27
CA GLU A 143 14.78 5.80 7.50
C GLU A 143 13.79 6.52 8.42
N ASN A 144 13.51 7.79 8.14
CA ASN A 144 12.60 8.64 8.91
C ASN A 144 11.67 9.44 7.99
N GLU A 145 11.59 9.08 6.72
CA GLU A 145 10.77 9.80 5.75
C GLU A 145 9.36 9.24 5.74
N ASP A 146 8.37 10.07 6.08
CA ASP A 146 6.96 9.72 6.19
C ASP A 146 6.09 10.26 5.03
N LEU A 147 6.72 10.74 3.95
CA LEU A 147 5.98 11.31 2.81
C LEU A 147 5.18 10.25 2.03
N TYR A 148 5.72 9.04 1.95
CA TYR A 148 5.10 7.91 1.26
C TYR A 148 5.39 6.62 2.00
N ASP A 149 4.40 6.17 2.77
CA ASP A 149 4.42 4.90 3.52
C ASP A 149 3.51 3.89 2.79
N PRO A 150 4.06 3.12 1.85
CA PRO A 150 3.27 2.17 1.09
C PRO A 150 2.84 0.99 1.95
N ASP A 151 1.61 0.53 1.75
CA ASP A 151 1.18 -0.78 2.20
C ASP A 151 1.48 -1.87 1.14
N TYR A 152 1.19 -3.13 1.46
CA TYR A 152 1.44 -4.23 0.51
C TYR A 152 0.59 -4.13 -0.77
N ASN A 153 -0.61 -3.49 -0.73
CA ASN A 153 -1.41 -3.24 -1.93
C ASN A 153 -0.70 -2.27 -2.86
N ASP A 154 -0.12 -1.21 -2.30
CA ASP A 154 0.62 -0.20 -3.04
C ASP A 154 1.84 -0.81 -3.71
N LEU A 155 2.64 -1.55 -2.93
CA LEU A 155 3.86 -2.19 -3.42
C LEU A 155 3.55 -3.19 -4.55
N ILE A 156 2.60 -4.11 -4.32
CA ILE A 156 2.22 -5.11 -5.33
C ILE A 156 1.68 -4.42 -6.58
N ARG A 157 0.83 -3.41 -6.42
CA ARG A 157 0.26 -2.66 -7.54
C ARG A 157 1.33 -1.99 -8.39
N VAL A 158 2.28 -1.31 -7.76
CA VAL A 158 3.39 -0.64 -8.48
C VAL A 158 4.29 -1.67 -9.15
N ALA A 159 4.73 -2.69 -8.42
CA ALA A 159 5.62 -3.74 -8.94
C ALA A 159 4.98 -4.48 -10.13
N PHE A 160 3.72 -4.88 -9.98
CA PHE A 160 2.96 -5.56 -11.03
C PHE A 160 2.75 -4.68 -12.25
N THR A 161 2.22 -3.47 -12.06
CA THR A 161 1.88 -2.59 -13.19
C THR A 161 3.12 -2.25 -14.00
N THR A 162 4.25 -1.97 -13.33
CA THR A 162 5.51 -1.62 -14.01
C THR A 162 6.05 -2.77 -14.84
N GLN A 163 6.09 -3.98 -14.30
CA GLN A 163 6.77 -5.11 -14.94
C GLN A 163 5.90 -5.88 -15.94
N PHE A 164 4.61 -5.96 -15.66
CA PHE A 164 3.70 -6.74 -16.52
C PHE A 164 2.96 -5.90 -17.56
N ASN A 165 3.07 -4.55 -17.49
CA ASN A 165 2.29 -3.62 -18.32
C ASN A 165 0.77 -3.87 -18.23
N ARG A 166 0.29 -4.20 -17.04
CA ARG A 166 -1.10 -4.49 -16.70
C ARG A 166 -1.50 -3.77 -15.40
N GLY A 167 -2.71 -3.28 -15.29
CA GLY A 167 -3.19 -2.55 -14.12
C GLY A 167 -4.15 -3.31 -13.22
N ARG A 168 -4.66 -4.47 -13.65
CA ARG A 168 -5.66 -5.23 -12.90
C ARG A 168 -5.01 -6.33 -12.07
N LEU A 169 -5.09 -6.23 -10.76
CA LEU A 169 -4.46 -7.22 -9.86
C LEU A 169 -5.07 -8.64 -9.99
N SER A 170 -6.29 -8.78 -10.51
CA SER A 170 -6.86 -10.08 -10.89
C SER A 170 -6.03 -10.80 -11.95
N ASP A 171 -5.38 -10.04 -12.84
CA ASP A 171 -4.49 -10.62 -13.84
C ASP A 171 -3.21 -11.17 -13.18
N LEU A 172 -2.70 -10.50 -12.14
CA LEU A 172 -1.56 -11.01 -11.36
C LEU A 172 -1.87 -12.36 -10.72
N VAL A 173 -3.03 -12.47 -10.04
CA VAL A 173 -3.46 -13.74 -9.42
C VAL A 173 -3.54 -14.85 -10.46
N SER A 174 -4.08 -14.56 -11.63
CA SER A 174 -4.18 -15.51 -12.75
C SER A 174 -2.80 -15.93 -13.26
N LEU A 175 -1.89 -14.98 -13.47
CA LEU A 175 -0.52 -15.23 -13.95
C LEU A 175 0.30 -16.06 -12.95
N LEU A 176 0.21 -15.75 -11.65
CA LEU A 176 0.86 -16.53 -10.59
C LEU A 176 0.27 -17.95 -10.46
N SER A 177 -0.94 -18.18 -10.98
CA SER A 177 -1.54 -19.51 -11.09
C SER A 177 -1.15 -20.23 -12.40
N GLY A 178 -0.33 -19.61 -13.25
CA GLY A 178 0.11 -20.19 -14.51
C GLY A 178 -0.83 -19.95 -15.70
N ARG A 179 -1.81 -19.05 -15.59
CA ARG A 179 -2.78 -18.82 -16.66
C ARG A 179 -2.16 -18.18 -17.88
N ASN A 180 -2.25 -18.87 -19.01
CA ASN A 180 -1.97 -18.32 -20.32
C ASN A 180 -3.24 -17.58 -20.83
N PHE A 181 -3.15 -16.27 -21.07
CA PHE A 181 -4.31 -15.46 -21.50
C PHE A 181 -4.68 -15.68 -22.97
N GLU A 182 -3.75 -16.18 -23.80
CA GLU A 182 -4.00 -16.43 -25.22
C GLU A 182 -4.68 -17.78 -25.42
N THR A 183 -4.09 -18.84 -24.86
CA THR A 183 -4.61 -20.21 -24.98
C THR A 183 -5.71 -20.54 -23.97
N ARG A 184 -5.80 -19.75 -22.90
CA ARG A 184 -6.70 -19.96 -21.75
C ARG A 184 -6.41 -21.26 -20.97
N THR A 185 -5.22 -21.82 -21.12
CA THR A 185 -4.69 -22.97 -20.40
C THR A 185 -3.89 -22.55 -19.17
N TYR A 186 -3.50 -23.52 -18.35
CA TYR A 186 -2.61 -23.31 -17.21
C TYR A 186 -1.29 -24.03 -17.51
N GLU A 187 -0.17 -23.32 -17.32
CA GLU A 187 1.17 -23.74 -17.66
C GLU A 187 2.14 -23.35 -16.54
N ASP A 188 2.92 -24.29 -16.01
CA ASP A 188 3.88 -24.05 -14.92
C ASP A 188 4.95 -23.02 -15.33
N SER A 189 5.37 -23.02 -16.60
CA SER A 189 6.29 -22.03 -17.15
C SER A 189 5.80 -20.58 -17.05
N ILE A 190 4.49 -20.36 -17.16
CA ILE A 190 3.88 -19.04 -16.97
C ILE A 190 3.94 -18.63 -15.50
N ALA A 191 3.66 -19.56 -14.57
CA ALA A 191 3.79 -19.30 -13.15
C ALA A 191 5.22 -18.94 -12.77
N GLU A 192 6.21 -19.77 -13.18
CA GLU A 192 7.64 -19.55 -12.96
C GLU A 192 8.08 -18.16 -13.44
N GLN A 193 7.79 -17.84 -14.71
CA GLN A 193 8.11 -16.55 -15.28
C GLN A 193 7.43 -15.38 -14.55
N SER A 194 6.18 -15.58 -14.11
CA SER A 194 5.43 -14.55 -13.41
C SER A 194 6.01 -14.28 -12.02
N PHE A 195 6.41 -15.31 -11.28
CA PHE A 195 7.11 -15.14 -10.01
C PHE A 195 8.46 -14.42 -10.19
N ALA A 196 9.26 -14.80 -11.19
CA ALA A 196 10.53 -14.13 -11.49
C ALA A 196 10.34 -12.65 -11.87
N THR A 197 9.34 -12.36 -12.68
CA THR A 197 8.98 -10.98 -13.08
C THR A 197 8.50 -10.15 -11.89
N LEU A 198 7.64 -10.72 -11.03
CA LEU A 198 7.18 -10.05 -9.82
C LEU A 198 8.33 -9.78 -8.85
N LYS A 199 9.23 -10.75 -8.65
CA LYS A 199 10.45 -10.60 -7.85
C LYS A 199 11.30 -9.42 -8.32
N THR A 200 11.43 -9.26 -9.64
CA THR A 200 12.12 -8.11 -10.25
C THR A 200 11.39 -6.81 -9.94
N GLY A 201 10.07 -6.77 -10.06
CA GLY A 201 9.25 -5.60 -9.74
C GLY A 201 9.38 -5.17 -8.28
N VAL A 202 9.27 -6.14 -7.35
CA VAL A 202 9.47 -5.89 -5.92
C VAL A 202 10.88 -5.38 -5.65
N SER A 203 11.92 -6.00 -6.24
CA SER A 203 13.32 -5.56 -6.10
C SER A 203 13.53 -4.13 -6.59
N ASN A 204 12.89 -3.73 -7.69
CA ASN A 204 12.97 -2.37 -8.23
C ASN A 204 12.26 -1.37 -7.32
N PHE A 205 11.11 -1.76 -6.75
CA PHE A 205 10.35 -0.92 -5.83
C PHE A 205 11.13 -0.62 -4.55
N ILE A 206 11.68 -1.65 -3.90
CA ILE A 206 12.39 -1.53 -2.61
C ILE A 206 13.81 -0.98 -2.74
N ASN A 207 14.29 -0.76 -3.96
CA ASN A 207 15.64 -0.25 -4.20
C ASN A 207 15.80 1.16 -3.63
N GLU A 208 16.78 1.36 -2.74
CA GLU A 208 17.04 2.63 -2.05
C GLU A 208 17.12 3.82 -3.01
N THR A 209 17.92 3.69 -4.07
CA THR A 209 18.11 4.78 -5.04
C THR A 209 16.81 5.13 -5.75
N ASN A 210 16.02 4.13 -6.14
CA ASN A 210 14.74 4.37 -6.80
C ASN A 210 13.76 5.07 -5.86
N PHE A 211 13.60 4.52 -4.67
CA PHE A 211 12.63 5.01 -3.67
C PHE A 211 12.98 6.44 -3.24
N LYS A 212 14.21 6.67 -2.80
CA LYS A 212 14.66 8.00 -2.36
C LYS A 212 14.62 9.03 -3.48
N ARG A 213 15.03 8.67 -4.69
CA ARG A 213 14.98 9.59 -5.82
C ARG A 213 13.55 9.94 -6.21
N PHE A 214 12.64 8.97 -6.19
CA PHE A 214 11.21 9.22 -6.38
C PHE A 214 10.68 10.21 -5.34
N LEU A 215 10.96 10.02 -4.04
CA LEU A 215 10.54 10.95 -2.99
C LEU A 215 11.11 12.36 -3.19
N MET A 216 12.36 12.48 -3.62
CA MET A 216 12.96 13.78 -3.95
C MET A 216 12.20 14.48 -5.09
N ILE A 217 11.74 13.73 -6.10
CA ILE A 217 10.94 14.27 -7.21
C ILE A 217 9.61 14.79 -6.67
N ILE A 218 8.93 14.05 -5.81
CA ILE A 218 7.64 14.46 -5.21
C ILE A 218 7.83 15.73 -4.37
N LYS A 219 8.86 15.78 -3.52
CA LYS A 219 9.22 16.98 -2.76
C LYS A 219 9.52 18.19 -3.64
N SER A 220 10.21 17.97 -4.76
CA SER A 220 10.53 19.03 -5.72
C SER A 220 9.30 19.58 -6.46
N ALA A 221 8.18 18.86 -6.42
CA ALA A 221 6.88 19.35 -6.88
C ALA A 221 6.14 20.21 -5.83
N GLY A 222 6.70 20.33 -4.60
CA GLY A 222 6.11 21.06 -3.49
C GLY A 222 5.33 20.20 -2.50
N PHE A 223 5.18 18.91 -2.75
CA PHE A 223 4.52 17.99 -1.82
C PHE A 223 5.50 17.53 -0.75
N ILE A 224 5.62 18.32 0.32
CA ILE A 224 6.59 18.11 1.42
C ILE A 224 5.98 17.44 2.66
N SER A 225 4.69 17.13 2.62
CA SER A 225 3.98 16.48 3.73
C SER A 225 2.97 15.48 3.17
N PRO A 226 2.76 14.31 3.82
CA PRO A 226 1.76 13.33 3.42
C PRO A 226 0.33 13.90 3.44
N LYS A 227 0.09 14.94 4.25
CA LYS A 227 -1.20 15.64 4.31
C LYS A 227 -1.56 16.36 3.00
N LEU A 228 -0.58 16.68 2.16
CA LEU A 228 -0.81 17.27 0.84
C LEU A 228 -1.10 16.22 -0.24
N ILE A 229 -0.86 14.93 0.03
CA ILE A 229 -1.04 13.84 -0.92
C ILE A 229 -2.18 12.95 -0.42
N ARG A 230 -3.40 13.21 -0.88
CA ARG A 230 -4.57 12.41 -0.47
C ARG A 230 -4.86 11.23 -1.38
N SER A 231 -4.36 11.28 -2.60
CA SER A 231 -4.57 10.22 -3.57
C SER A 231 -3.41 9.24 -3.58
N GLN A 232 -3.52 8.18 -2.80
CA GLN A 232 -2.54 7.09 -2.78
C GLN A 232 -2.33 6.49 -4.17
N ASN A 233 -3.41 6.35 -4.95
CA ASN A 233 -3.31 5.87 -6.32
C ASN A 233 -2.55 6.82 -7.24
N ALA A 234 -2.63 8.14 -7.05
CA ALA A 234 -1.88 9.09 -7.86
C ALA A 234 -0.36 9.01 -7.59
N ILE A 235 0.04 8.88 -6.31
CA ILE A 235 1.46 8.70 -5.98
C ILE A 235 1.97 7.33 -6.43
N ASN A 236 1.18 6.27 -6.31
CA ASN A 236 1.52 4.94 -6.81
C ASN A 236 1.77 4.96 -8.32
N PHE A 237 0.89 5.59 -9.09
CA PHE A 237 1.08 5.66 -10.54
C PHE A 237 2.23 6.59 -10.93
N ALA A 238 2.49 7.65 -10.18
CA ALA A 238 3.68 8.47 -10.38
C ALA A 238 4.98 7.66 -10.17
N TYR A 239 4.99 6.73 -9.21
CA TYR A 239 6.12 5.82 -9.01
C TYR A 239 6.24 4.80 -10.15
N ILE A 240 5.12 4.28 -10.67
CA ILE A 240 5.09 3.44 -11.88
C ILE A 240 5.72 4.19 -13.06
N VAL A 241 5.32 5.44 -13.30
CA VAL A 241 5.89 6.28 -14.37
C VAL A 241 7.40 6.41 -14.19
N TYR A 242 7.87 6.73 -12.98
CA TYR A 242 9.30 6.84 -12.69
C TYR A 242 10.06 5.55 -13.02
N LEU A 243 9.60 4.40 -12.51
CA LEU A 243 10.26 3.12 -12.73
C LEU A 243 10.22 2.71 -14.20
N LYS A 244 9.08 2.90 -14.86
CA LYS A 244 8.90 2.53 -16.27
C LYS A 244 9.78 3.37 -17.21
N LEU A 245 9.81 4.67 -17.01
CA LEU A 245 10.66 5.56 -17.82
C LEU A 245 12.15 5.29 -17.60
N LYS A 246 12.53 4.92 -16.37
CA LYS A 246 13.89 4.48 -16.07
C LYS A 246 14.24 3.18 -16.80
N GLU A 247 13.34 2.20 -16.80
CA GLU A 247 13.47 0.93 -17.54
C GLU A 247 13.64 1.19 -19.05
N LEU A 248 12.89 2.13 -19.61
CA LEU A 248 12.95 2.55 -21.00
C LEU A 248 14.19 3.40 -21.34
N GLY A 249 15.06 3.69 -20.36
CA GLY A 249 16.30 4.45 -20.59
C GLY A 249 16.11 5.93 -20.84
N VAL A 250 14.97 6.51 -20.42
CA VAL A 250 14.71 7.96 -20.54
C VAL A 250 15.68 8.75 -19.67
N ASN A 251 16.09 9.91 -20.15
CA ASN A 251 17.01 10.78 -19.42
C ASN A 251 16.43 11.20 -18.06
N SER A 252 17.26 11.19 -17.01
CA SER A 252 16.83 11.42 -15.64
C SER A 252 16.18 12.79 -15.41
N VAL A 253 16.66 13.83 -16.07
CA VAL A 253 16.07 15.18 -15.96
C VAL A 253 14.66 15.21 -16.56
N ALA A 254 14.48 14.52 -17.70
CA ALA A 254 13.17 14.37 -18.31
C ALA A 254 12.23 13.58 -17.42
N ILE A 255 12.68 12.45 -16.83
CA ILE A 255 11.89 11.64 -15.87
C ILE A 255 11.40 12.52 -14.73
N GLU A 256 12.27 13.33 -14.10
CA GLU A 256 11.89 14.20 -13.00
C GLU A 256 10.79 15.20 -13.40
N SER A 257 10.90 15.79 -14.58
CA SER A 257 9.87 16.69 -15.12
C SER A 257 8.55 15.96 -15.36
N TYR A 258 8.62 14.81 -16.01
CA TYR A 258 7.43 14.03 -16.38
C TYR A 258 6.68 13.51 -15.16
N VAL A 259 7.37 12.96 -14.17
CA VAL A 259 6.77 12.43 -12.94
C VAL A 259 6.07 13.55 -12.15
N ARG A 260 6.71 14.73 -12.01
CA ARG A 260 6.07 15.89 -11.34
C ARG A 260 4.79 16.31 -12.05
N ARG A 261 4.85 16.48 -13.37
CA ARG A 261 3.68 16.89 -14.18
C ARG A 261 2.57 15.87 -14.11
N TRP A 262 2.90 14.58 -14.25
CA TRP A 262 1.92 13.51 -14.16
C TRP A 262 1.23 13.42 -12.79
N LEU A 263 1.99 13.59 -11.69
CA LEU A 263 1.42 13.61 -10.36
C LEU A 263 0.42 14.76 -10.20
N VAL A 264 0.82 15.98 -10.54
CA VAL A 264 -0.05 17.17 -10.47
C VAL A 264 -1.30 17.00 -11.34
N TYR A 265 -1.11 16.59 -12.59
CA TYR A 265 -2.20 16.28 -13.51
C TYR A 265 -3.18 15.25 -12.91
N SER A 266 -2.66 14.14 -12.38
CA SER A 266 -3.48 13.07 -11.81
C SER A 266 -4.30 13.53 -10.60
N ILE A 267 -3.74 14.41 -9.77
CA ILE A 267 -4.45 14.97 -8.60
C ILE A 267 -5.53 15.96 -9.06
N LEU A 268 -5.20 16.88 -9.98
CA LEU A 268 -6.13 17.91 -10.48
C LEU A 268 -7.33 17.32 -11.23
N THR A 269 -7.11 16.24 -11.97
CA THR A 269 -8.18 15.59 -12.75
C THR A 269 -8.92 14.49 -11.99
N GLY A 270 -8.43 14.11 -10.79
CA GLY A 270 -8.96 12.98 -10.04
C GLY A 270 -8.85 11.65 -10.79
N ARG A 271 -7.83 11.50 -11.65
CA ARG A 271 -7.69 10.41 -12.63
C ARG A 271 -7.85 9.01 -12.05
N TYR A 272 -7.39 8.80 -10.84
CA TYR A 272 -7.41 7.49 -10.18
C TYR A 272 -8.43 7.39 -9.04
N SER A 273 -9.44 8.27 -9.00
CA SER A 273 -10.42 8.31 -7.92
C SER A 273 -11.60 7.35 -8.09
N GLY A 274 -11.95 6.98 -9.33
CA GLY A 274 -13.10 6.12 -9.63
C GLY A 274 -12.72 4.64 -9.73
N SER A 275 -12.21 4.24 -10.89
CA SER A 275 -11.79 2.85 -11.19
C SER A 275 -10.28 2.77 -11.38
N PRO A 276 -9.48 2.78 -10.30
CA PRO A 276 -8.03 2.92 -10.41
C PRO A 276 -7.37 1.81 -11.24
N GLU A 277 -7.78 0.56 -11.11
CA GLU A 277 -7.21 -0.55 -11.87
C GLU A 277 -7.40 -0.43 -13.38
N SER A 278 -8.59 0.04 -13.81
CA SER A 278 -8.85 0.26 -15.23
C SER A 278 -8.04 1.43 -15.78
N ALA A 279 -7.90 2.51 -14.99
CA ALA A 279 -7.08 3.65 -15.37
C ALA A 279 -5.58 3.28 -15.41
N PHE A 280 -5.08 2.52 -14.44
CA PHE A 280 -3.71 1.99 -14.44
C PHE A 280 -3.44 1.12 -15.66
N ASP A 281 -4.36 0.21 -15.98
CA ASP A 281 -4.26 -0.70 -17.13
C ASP A 281 -4.22 0.08 -18.46
N PHE A 282 -5.06 1.11 -18.57
CA PHE A 282 -5.08 1.97 -19.75
C PHE A 282 -3.77 2.77 -19.88
N ASP A 283 -3.36 3.45 -18.82
CA ASP A 283 -2.21 4.35 -18.85
C ASP A 283 -0.89 3.62 -19.07
N ILE A 284 -0.68 2.47 -18.41
CA ILE A 284 0.57 1.71 -18.59
C ILE A 284 0.71 1.17 -20.00
N LYS A 285 -0.39 0.79 -20.65
CA LYS A 285 -0.39 0.36 -22.05
C LYS A 285 -0.02 1.51 -22.98
N GLN A 286 -0.55 2.73 -22.73
CA GLN A 286 -0.19 3.90 -23.50
C GLN A 286 1.31 4.23 -23.37
N ILE A 287 1.84 4.22 -22.14
CA ILE A 287 3.26 4.45 -21.85
C ILE A 287 4.17 3.43 -22.53
N SER A 288 3.69 2.20 -22.72
CA SER A 288 4.44 1.15 -23.38
C SER A 288 4.38 1.21 -24.92
N GLN A 289 3.45 1.98 -25.49
CA GLN A 289 3.19 2.02 -26.94
C GLN A 289 3.68 3.28 -27.62
N LYS A 290 3.80 4.40 -26.89
CA LYS A 290 4.21 5.70 -27.45
C LYS A 290 5.14 6.46 -26.49
N PRO A 291 5.91 7.43 -27.00
CA PRO A 291 6.73 8.30 -26.16
C PRO A 291 5.90 8.97 -25.06
N PHE A 292 6.44 8.98 -23.85
CA PHE A 292 5.68 9.46 -22.69
C PHE A 292 5.40 10.97 -22.74
N ASP A 293 6.30 11.76 -23.31
CA ASP A 293 6.11 13.20 -23.48
C ASP A 293 4.92 13.53 -24.39
N GLU A 294 4.73 12.78 -25.46
CA GLU A 294 3.56 12.90 -26.35
C GLU A 294 2.28 12.55 -25.60
N TYR A 295 2.30 11.44 -24.84
CA TYR A 295 1.15 11.02 -24.06
C TYR A 295 0.79 12.03 -22.97
N LEU A 296 1.79 12.50 -22.22
CA LEU A 296 1.59 13.50 -21.18
C LEU A 296 1.01 14.79 -21.75
N LYS A 297 1.56 15.29 -22.86
CA LYS A 297 1.07 16.49 -23.56
C LYS A 297 -0.36 16.35 -24.01
N GLU A 298 -0.70 15.21 -24.65
CA GLU A 298 -2.08 14.91 -25.06
C GLU A 298 -3.06 14.98 -23.88
N LYS A 299 -2.66 14.43 -22.72
CA LYS A 299 -3.49 14.43 -21.53
C LYS A 299 -3.64 15.81 -20.90
N GLU A 300 -2.57 16.56 -20.80
CA GLU A 300 -2.60 17.93 -20.28
C GLU A 300 -3.44 18.86 -21.15
N GLU A 301 -3.23 18.85 -22.47
CA GLU A 301 -3.99 19.69 -23.42
C GLU A 301 -5.47 19.32 -23.44
N GLY A 302 -5.80 18.02 -23.30
CA GLY A 302 -7.18 17.55 -23.33
C GLY A 302 -7.98 17.84 -22.06
N GLU A 303 -7.34 17.73 -20.89
CA GLU A 303 -8.04 17.76 -19.61
C GLU A 303 -7.73 19.03 -18.78
N LEU A 304 -6.58 19.69 -18.98
CA LEU A 304 -6.19 20.95 -18.33
C LEU A 304 -6.24 22.12 -19.34
N SER A 305 -7.37 22.28 -20.00
CA SER A 305 -7.59 23.33 -21.00
C SER A 305 -7.57 24.74 -20.38
N ASP A 306 -7.55 25.76 -21.23
CA ASP A 306 -7.67 27.16 -20.80
C ASP A 306 -8.95 27.40 -19.97
N ALA A 307 -10.04 26.72 -20.28
CA ALA A 307 -11.27 26.79 -19.50
C ALA A 307 -11.08 26.18 -18.08
N PHE A 308 -10.32 25.12 -17.97
CA PHE A 308 -9.95 24.56 -16.66
C PHE A 308 -9.19 25.60 -15.81
N TRP A 309 -8.13 26.20 -16.37
CA TRP A 309 -7.27 27.12 -15.63
C TRP A 309 -7.94 28.44 -15.29
N ASN A 310 -8.73 28.98 -16.21
CA ASN A 310 -9.30 30.33 -16.08
C ASN A 310 -10.70 30.37 -15.44
N ALA A 311 -11.41 29.24 -15.37
CA ALA A 311 -12.73 29.17 -14.77
C ALA A 311 -12.90 28.06 -13.74
N SER A 312 -12.64 26.77 -14.10
CA SER A 312 -12.97 25.63 -13.23
C SER A 312 -12.09 25.59 -11.97
N LEU A 313 -10.78 25.81 -12.11
CA LEU A 313 -9.85 25.77 -10.98
C LEU A 313 -10.08 26.95 -10.02
N PRO A 314 -10.17 28.23 -10.46
CA PRO A 314 -10.49 29.33 -9.55
C PRO A 314 -11.81 29.12 -8.80
N GLN A 315 -12.88 28.71 -9.47
CA GLN A 315 -14.16 28.40 -8.83
C GLN A 315 -14.02 27.26 -7.80
N SER A 316 -13.23 26.23 -8.12
CA SER A 316 -12.97 25.11 -7.21
C SER A 316 -12.17 25.57 -5.96
N LEU A 317 -11.24 26.50 -6.11
CA LEU A 317 -10.48 27.06 -5.00
C LEU A 317 -11.32 27.98 -4.12
N ASP A 318 -12.21 28.79 -4.70
CA ASP A 318 -13.11 29.68 -3.95
C ASP A 318 -14.11 28.91 -3.05
N THR A 319 -14.52 27.73 -3.48
CA THR A 319 -15.52 26.91 -2.76
C THR A 319 -14.92 25.76 -1.97
N SER A 320 -13.60 25.54 -2.09
CA SER A 320 -12.92 24.37 -1.54
C SER A 320 -12.72 24.45 -0.05
N VAL A 321 -12.94 23.32 0.62
CA VAL A 321 -12.47 23.09 1.99
C VAL A 321 -10.96 22.80 1.98
N ALA A 322 -10.29 23.01 3.12
CA ALA A 322 -8.85 22.77 3.29
C ALA A 322 -8.38 21.35 2.86
N SER A 323 -9.31 20.41 2.74
CA SER A 323 -9.03 19.04 2.31
C SER A 323 -9.18 18.83 0.79
N SER A 324 -9.46 19.87 0.02
CA SER A 324 -9.64 19.77 -1.44
C SER A 324 -8.32 19.41 -2.14
N PRO A 325 -8.33 18.51 -3.13
CA PRO A 325 -7.15 18.22 -3.97
C PRO A 325 -6.60 19.49 -4.65
N TYR A 326 -7.47 20.37 -5.11
CA TYR A 326 -7.09 21.64 -5.74
C TYR A 326 -6.33 22.54 -4.77
N PHE A 327 -6.82 22.64 -3.51
CA PHE A 327 -6.16 23.41 -2.47
C PHE A 327 -4.80 22.82 -2.10
N HIS A 328 -4.66 21.50 -2.05
CA HIS A 328 -3.37 20.86 -1.81
C HIS A 328 -2.36 21.12 -2.94
N VAL A 329 -2.79 21.09 -4.20
CA VAL A 329 -1.93 21.45 -5.34
C VAL A 329 -1.55 22.93 -5.28
N PHE A 330 -2.48 23.81 -4.90
CA PHE A 330 -2.18 25.23 -4.68
C PHE A 330 -1.12 25.39 -3.60
N LEU A 331 -1.27 24.78 -2.42
CA LEU A 331 -0.27 24.83 -1.35
C LEU A 331 1.09 24.29 -1.80
N ALA A 332 1.10 23.15 -2.50
CA ALA A 332 2.33 22.61 -3.07
C ALA A 332 3.00 23.57 -4.05
N SER A 333 2.22 24.31 -4.86
CA SER A 333 2.76 25.32 -5.76
C SER A 333 3.41 26.50 -5.02
N GLN A 334 2.85 26.93 -3.89
CA GLN A 334 3.42 27.97 -3.02
C GLN A 334 4.74 27.51 -2.42
N VAL A 335 4.78 26.28 -1.89
CA VAL A 335 6.02 25.67 -1.37
C VAL A 335 7.10 25.63 -2.44
N LYS A 336 6.77 25.18 -3.66
CA LYS A 336 7.68 25.13 -4.79
C LYS A 336 8.20 26.53 -5.20
N ALA A 337 7.37 27.55 -5.14
CA ALA A 337 7.73 28.93 -5.45
C ALA A 337 8.54 29.62 -4.34
N ASN A 338 8.81 28.93 -3.20
CA ASN A 338 9.37 29.52 -1.98
C ASN A 338 8.55 30.70 -1.44
N ASP A 339 7.25 30.70 -1.71
CA ASP A 339 6.36 31.70 -1.13
C ASP A 339 6.14 31.35 0.35
N ARG A 340 6.75 32.16 1.22
CA ARG A 340 6.71 32.01 2.68
C ARG A 340 5.63 32.88 3.33
N GLY A 341 4.58 33.18 2.61
CA GLY A 341 3.48 34.03 3.04
C GLY A 341 2.56 33.41 4.12
N PHE A 342 3.12 32.49 4.95
CA PHE A 342 2.43 31.91 6.11
C PHE A 342 3.30 31.99 7.35
#